data_4a0ea68e177d6cb87cf00e09a3dc3dab
#
_entry.id   4a0ea68e177d6cb87cf00e09a3dc3dab
#
_cell.length_a   1.000
_cell.length_b   1.000
_cell.length_c   1.000
_cell.angle_alpha   90.00
_cell.angle_beta   90.00
_cell.angle_gamma   90.00
#
_symmetry.space_group_name_H-M   'P 1'
#
loop_
_entity.id
_entity.type
_entity.pdbx_description
1 polymer ?
#
loop_
_entity_poly.entity_id
_entity_poly.type
_entity_poly.pdbx_seq_one_letter_code
_entity_poly.pdbx_strand_id
1 'polypeptide(L)'
;RQVGIPVYTNTPVAGAMRGYGSPQVFFAMERQLYKIAGALGMNYTELQMKNLVDPEASDLFAGHPIGNPRPKDCVRRAMALRQNWPDMDDEDGKYLIGEGWAMGLHGSGAFGSQIDQNCMVVKMNDDGTCVLHSGTHDMGNGQLMVQIQVVAETLGIPPEQVACVASDTDVCGWNLGDFSSRGVYVSCGAVQKAAEDAAAQLRCAAAGLLGGQAEDISLHDGRAWLPEGSSASLAEVMNYAQSVQKHEIFGVATHASAHTPGSYGVHMARVKVEKATGAVTVTDYIAVHDVGRVMNRMGIEGQLEGGIQMGLGYALREELAFDAAGQLRDSSLHSYRPFRATEMPRLQTDFIEEGEPTGPYGAKSISECAVVPSAPAIINAVCDATGLDIHDLPYRPVKAEGGIRRLHTTEGCVFCGLCAKKCPYGALSVDRQTKQWRVSDRRCRECGLCAAACPKHCLSLDNSVV
;
A
#
# COMPACT_ATOMS: atom_id res chain seq x y z
N ARG A 1 -15.51 -24.29 2.53
CA ARG A 1 -15.35 -24.50 1.09
C ARG A 1 -15.56 -23.17 0.39
N GLN A 2 -14.60 -22.73 -0.40
CA GLN A 2 -14.72 -21.57 -1.29
C GLN A 2 -14.97 -22.05 -2.71
N VAL A 3 -15.85 -21.35 -3.43
CA VAL A 3 -16.15 -21.63 -4.85
C VAL A 3 -16.07 -20.29 -5.59
N GLY A 4 -15.09 -20.14 -6.50
CA GLY A 4 -14.95 -19.00 -7.39
C GLY A 4 -15.43 -19.38 -8.79
N ILE A 5 -16.31 -18.57 -9.36
CA ILE A 5 -16.82 -18.76 -10.73
C ILE A 5 -16.41 -17.52 -11.55
N PRO A 6 -15.36 -17.63 -12.39
CA PRO A 6 -15.03 -16.55 -13.31
C PRO A 6 -16.11 -16.42 -14.39
N VAL A 7 -16.49 -15.17 -14.68
CA VAL A 7 -17.49 -14.86 -15.71
C VAL A 7 -16.99 -13.74 -16.61
N TYR A 8 -17.41 -13.76 -17.88
CA TYR A 8 -17.23 -12.63 -18.78
C TYR A 8 -18.22 -11.52 -18.43
N THR A 9 -17.76 -10.27 -18.52
CA THR A 9 -18.58 -9.08 -18.28
C THR A 9 -18.42 -8.08 -19.44
N ASN A 10 -19.33 -7.12 -19.51
CA ASN A 10 -19.25 -6.00 -20.49
C ASN A 10 -18.35 -4.85 -19.98
N THR A 11 -17.77 -5.00 -18.79
CA THR A 11 -16.79 -4.04 -18.24
C THR A 11 -15.37 -4.44 -18.63
N PRO A 12 -14.40 -3.53 -18.60
CA PRO A 12 -13.00 -3.89 -18.79
C PRO A 12 -12.57 -5.03 -17.86
N VAL A 13 -11.67 -5.87 -18.34
CA VAL A 13 -11.10 -6.94 -17.54
C VAL A 13 -10.41 -6.35 -16.32
N ALA A 14 -10.71 -6.90 -15.14
CA ALA A 14 -9.99 -6.55 -13.93
C ALA A 14 -8.52 -6.99 -14.05
N GLY A 15 -7.61 -6.12 -13.66
CA GLY A 15 -6.17 -6.36 -13.69
C GLY A 15 -5.53 -6.25 -12.31
N ALA A 16 -4.21 -6.39 -12.27
CA ALA A 16 -3.44 -6.19 -11.06
C ALA A 16 -3.46 -4.71 -10.66
N MET A 17 -3.89 -4.44 -9.43
CA MET A 17 -3.85 -3.16 -8.78
C MET A 17 -3.11 -3.32 -7.44
N ARG A 18 -2.49 -2.28 -6.93
CA ARG A 18 -1.75 -2.28 -5.65
C ARG A 18 -2.53 -3.00 -4.55
N GLY A 19 -1.95 -4.07 -3.99
CA GLY A 19 -2.58 -4.97 -3.02
C GLY A 19 -3.23 -6.22 -3.62
N TYR A 20 -3.37 -6.35 -4.94
CA TYR A 20 -3.74 -7.53 -5.73
C TYR A 20 -4.91 -8.35 -5.14
N GLY A 21 -6.02 -7.66 -4.80
CA GLY A 21 -7.22 -8.24 -4.19
C GLY A 21 -7.24 -8.25 -2.66
N SER A 22 -6.10 -8.07 -1.98
CA SER A 22 -6.08 -7.96 -0.52
C SER A 22 -6.98 -6.81 0.00
N PRO A 23 -7.03 -5.60 -0.60
CA PRO A 23 -7.92 -4.55 -0.13
C PRO A 23 -9.39 -4.97 -0.05
N GLN A 24 -9.89 -5.70 -1.06
CA GLN A 24 -11.27 -6.18 -1.10
C GLN A 24 -11.53 -7.24 -0.04
N VAL A 25 -10.61 -8.19 0.10
CA VAL A 25 -10.74 -9.28 1.08
C VAL A 25 -10.66 -8.73 2.50
N PHE A 26 -9.69 -7.87 2.79
CA PHE A 26 -9.55 -7.28 4.11
C PHE A 26 -10.68 -6.32 4.44
N PHE A 27 -11.21 -5.58 3.47
CA PHE A 27 -12.43 -4.80 3.70
C PHE A 27 -13.59 -5.68 4.19
N ALA A 28 -13.87 -6.76 3.48
CA ALA A 28 -14.95 -7.66 3.87
C ALA A 28 -14.68 -8.33 5.23
N MET A 29 -13.46 -8.79 5.46
CA MET A 29 -13.06 -9.48 6.69
C MET A 29 -13.09 -8.54 7.91
N GLU A 30 -12.49 -7.36 7.82
CA GLU A 30 -12.43 -6.39 8.90
C GLU A 30 -13.82 -5.83 9.26
N ARG A 31 -14.68 -5.61 8.25
CA ARG A 31 -16.08 -5.25 8.50
C ARG A 31 -16.84 -6.39 9.19
N GLN A 32 -16.58 -7.63 8.81
CA GLN A 32 -17.20 -8.80 9.45
C GLN A 32 -16.74 -8.93 10.90
N LEU A 33 -15.43 -8.77 11.17
CA LEU A 33 -14.89 -8.84 12.53
C LEU A 33 -15.43 -7.70 13.43
N TYR A 34 -15.57 -6.50 12.88
CA TYR A 34 -16.18 -5.36 13.59
C TYR A 34 -17.63 -5.68 14.01
N LYS A 35 -18.42 -6.29 13.12
CA LYS A 35 -19.80 -6.73 13.42
C LYS A 35 -19.84 -7.85 14.44
N ILE A 36 -18.96 -8.82 14.33
CA ILE A 36 -18.85 -9.93 15.30
C ILE A 36 -18.56 -9.40 16.69
N ALA A 37 -17.63 -8.46 16.82
CA ALA A 37 -17.31 -7.83 18.09
C ALA A 37 -18.57 -7.18 18.72
N GLY A 38 -19.30 -6.39 17.94
CA GLY A 38 -20.56 -5.78 18.38
C GLY A 38 -21.62 -6.82 18.79
N ALA A 39 -21.80 -7.89 18.00
CA ALA A 39 -22.75 -8.95 18.29
C ALA A 39 -22.41 -9.76 19.56
N LEU A 40 -21.11 -9.89 19.88
CA LEU A 40 -20.62 -10.53 21.10
C LEU A 40 -20.58 -9.59 22.31
N GLY A 41 -20.85 -8.29 22.14
CA GLY A 41 -20.63 -7.30 23.18
C GLY A 41 -19.17 -7.17 23.61
N MET A 42 -18.24 -7.50 22.72
CA MET A 42 -16.80 -7.49 22.93
C MET A 42 -16.17 -6.23 22.31
N ASN A 43 -15.16 -5.69 22.95
CA ASN A 43 -14.35 -4.65 22.33
C ASN A 43 -13.65 -5.19 21.08
N TYR A 44 -13.71 -4.46 19.95
CA TYR A 44 -13.12 -4.87 18.68
C TYR A 44 -11.61 -5.12 18.80
N THR A 45 -10.88 -4.27 19.54
CA THR A 45 -9.44 -4.46 19.77
C THR A 45 -9.17 -5.74 20.56
N GLU A 46 -10.00 -6.07 21.54
CA GLU A 46 -9.86 -7.32 22.30
C GLU A 46 -10.07 -8.54 21.40
N LEU A 47 -11.09 -8.53 20.54
CA LEU A 47 -11.34 -9.59 19.58
C LEU A 47 -10.15 -9.80 18.65
N GLN A 48 -9.64 -8.71 18.08
CA GLN A 48 -8.47 -8.75 17.18
C GLN A 48 -7.23 -9.29 17.91
N MET A 49 -6.89 -8.78 19.09
CA MET A 49 -5.71 -9.19 19.86
C MET A 49 -5.73 -10.68 20.24
N LYS A 50 -6.90 -11.28 20.38
CA LYS A 50 -7.05 -12.74 20.62
C LYS A 50 -6.76 -13.57 19.35
N ASN A 51 -6.96 -13.00 18.15
CA ASN A 51 -6.88 -13.72 16.89
C ASN A 51 -5.61 -13.41 16.08
N LEU A 52 -4.91 -12.32 16.38
CA LEU A 52 -3.67 -11.98 15.70
C LEU A 52 -2.56 -12.95 16.06
N VAL A 53 -1.77 -13.29 15.05
CA VAL A 53 -0.62 -14.20 15.19
C VAL A 53 0.47 -13.61 16.08
N ASP A 54 1.23 -14.50 16.72
CA ASP A 54 2.47 -14.17 17.45
C ASP A 54 3.69 -14.46 16.58
N PRO A 55 4.86 -13.89 16.92
CA PRO A 55 6.14 -14.37 16.38
C PRO A 55 6.23 -15.89 16.56
N GLU A 56 6.88 -16.59 15.66
CA GLU A 56 7.00 -18.06 15.65
C GLU A 56 5.75 -18.81 15.15
N ALA A 57 4.70 -18.11 14.75
CA ALA A 57 3.55 -18.76 14.14
C ALA A 57 3.93 -19.45 12.82
N SER A 58 3.20 -20.50 12.52
CA SER A 58 3.31 -21.21 11.24
C SER A 58 2.01 -21.09 10.45
N ASP A 59 2.12 -21.17 9.15
CA ASP A 59 0.97 -21.26 8.26
C ASP A 59 0.09 -22.47 8.62
N LEU A 60 -1.21 -22.24 8.80
CA LEU A 60 -2.16 -23.27 9.22
C LEU A 60 -2.37 -24.37 8.17
N PHE A 61 -2.09 -24.09 6.90
CA PHE A 61 -2.33 -25.02 5.80
C PHE A 61 -1.08 -25.82 5.43
N ALA A 62 0.07 -25.16 5.36
CA ALA A 62 1.32 -25.76 4.92
C ALA A 62 2.30 -26.05 6.07
N GLY A 63 2.07 -25.50 7.26
CA GLY A 63 2.96 -25.66 8.43
C GLY A 63 4.31 -24.97 8.29
N HIS A 64 4.48 -24.10 7.27
CA HIS A 64 5.70 -23.32 7.09
C HIS A 64 5.76 -22.11 8.04
N PRO A 65 6.95 -21.73 8.53
CA PRO A 65 7.12 -20.48 9.26
C PRO A 65 6.66 -19.28 8.41
N ILE A 66 5.92 -18.36 9.02
CA ILE A 66 5.41 -17.14 8.34
C ILE A 66 6.34 -15.93 8.54
N GLY A 67 7.57 -16.17 8.94
CA GLY A 67 8.57 -15.13 9.24
C GLY A 67 8.44 -14.64 10.68
N ASN A 68 8.79 -13.37 10.91
CA ASN A 68 8.68 -12.70 12.20
C ASN A 68 7.49 -11.71 12.20
N PRO A 69 6.23 -12.18 12.35
CA PRO A 69 5.04 -11.33 12.31
C PRO A 69 4.91 -10.50 13.58
N ARG A 70 4.61 -9.21 13.45
CA ARG A 70 4.43 -8.26 14.57
C ARG A 70 3.11 -7.49 14.54
N PRO A 71 1.97 -8.10 14.18
CA PRO A 71 0.69 -7.37 14.10
C PRO A 71 0.23 -6.84 15.45
N LYS A 72 0.45 -7.58 16.55
CA LYS A 72 0.10 -7.15 17.91
C LYS A 72 0.89 -5.91 18.35
N ASP A 73 2.15 -5.79 17.93
CA ASP A 73 2.98 -4.63 18.22
C ASP A 73 2.52 -3.41 17.40
N CYS A 74 2.11 -3.61 16.15
CA CYS A 74 1.46 -2.57 15.35
C CYS A 74 0.20 -2.04 16.04
N VAL A 75 -0.68 -2.91 16.55
CA VAL A 75 -1.89 -2.49 17.29
C VAL A 75 -1.52 -1.69 18.53
N ARG A 76 -0.60 -2.20 19.37
CA ARG A 76 -0.18 -1.52 20.61
C ARG A 76 0.40 -0.13 20.31
N ARG A 77 1.25 -0.05 19.28
CA ARG A 77 1.88 1.21 18.88
C ARG A 77 0.87 2.22 18.32
N ALA A 78 -0.07 1.78 17.48
CA ALA A 78 -1.14 2.62 16.95
C ALA A 78 -2.03 3.17 18.07
N MET A 79 -2.41 2.32 19.04
CA MET A 79 -3.20 2.74 20.20
C MET A 79 -2.45 3.75 21.09
N ALA A 80 -1.13 3.60 21.25
CA ALA A 80 -0.31 4.57 21.99
C ALA A 80 -0.25 5.92 21.24
N LEU A 81 -0.06 5.91 19.94
CA LEU A 81 -0.02 7.13 19.12
C LEU A 81 -1.36 7.87 19.13
N ARG A 82 -2.47 7.13 19.12
CA ARG A 82 -3.83 7.71 19.19
C ARG A 82 -4.03 8.59 20.41
N GLN A 83 -3.36 8.32 21.53
CA GLN A 83 -3.47 9.15 22.75
C GLN A 83 -2.99 10.60 22.53
N ASN A 84 -2.19 10.83 21.49
CA ASN A 84 -1.70 12.17 21.13
C ASN A 84 -2.63 12.92 20.19
N TRP A 85 -3.76 12.33 19.79
CA TRP A 85 -4.75 13.05 19.01
C TRP A 85 -5.37 14.16 19.84
N PRO A 86 -5.49 15.38 19.29
CA PRO A 86 -6.14 16.45 20.00
C PRO A 86 -7.60 16.12 20.24
N ASP A 87 -8.15 16.67 21.31
CA ASP A 87 -9.60 16.62 21.54
C ASP A 87 -10.31 17.26 20.36
N MET A 88 -11.44 16.68 19.99
CA MET A 88 -12.24 17.17 18.88
C MET A 88 -13.67 17.35 19.37
N ASP A 89 -14.09 18.59 19.44
CA ASP A 89 -15.45 18.94 19.81
C ASP A 89 -16.33 19.08 18.56
N ASP A 90 -17.59 18.72 18.69
CA ASP A 90 -18.63 19.06 17.74
C ASP A 90 -19.06 20.52 17.98
N GLU A 91 -18.23 21.48 17.56
CA GLU A 91 -18.58 22.90 17.59
C GLU A 91 -19.90 23.11 16.86
N ASP A 92 -20.93 23.53 17.55
CA ASP A 92 -22.29 23.78 17.03
C ASP A 92 -23.20 22.54 16.79
N GLY A 93 -22.84 21.34 17.18
CA GLY A 93 -23.71 20.16 17.02
C GLY A 93 -23.93 19.72 15.57
N LYS A 94 -23.03 20.08 14.63
CA LYS A 94 -23.18 19.84 13.18
C LYS A 94 -22.63 18.51 12.73
N TYR A 95 -21.68 17.94 13.48
CA TYR A 95 -20.94 16.76 13.08
C TYR A 95 -21.20 15.59 14.03
N LEU A 96 -21.05 14.39 13.50
CA LEU A 96 -20.80 13.18 14.27
C LEU A 96 -19.31 12.86 14.15
N ILE A 97 -18.70 12.52 15.26
CA ILE A 97 -17.28 12.17 15.32
C ILE A 97 -17.18 10.68 15.60
N GLY A 98 -16.32 9.99 14.85
CA GLY A 98 -16.07 8.57 15.08
C GLY A 98 -14.63 8.21 14.82
N GLU A 99 -14.22 7.11 15.45
CA GLU A 99 -12.89 6.53 15.30
C GLU A 99 -13.00 5.06 14.92
N GLY A 100 -12.11 4.64 14.03
CA GLY A 100 -12.06 3.25 13.62
C GLY A 100 -10.66 2.83 13.28
N TRP A 101 -10.42 1.54 13.36
CA TRP A 101 -9.16 0.98 12.93
C TRP A 101 -9.38 -0.36 12.25
N ALA A 102 -8.39 -0.78 11.47
CA ALA A 102 -8.36 -2.08 10.81
C ALA A 102 -6.92 -2.55 10.64
N MET A 103 -6.77 -3.84 10.46
CA MET A 103 -5.51 -4.49 10.16
C MET A 103 -5.49 -4.91 8.69
N GLY A 104 -4.30 -4.94 8.11
CA GLY A 104 -4.03 -5.49 6.79
C GLY A 104 -2.77 -6.31 6.76
N LEU A 105 -2.69 -7.17 5.76
CA LEU A 105 -1.54 -8.03 5.50
C LEU A 105 -1.30 -8.11 4.01
N HIS A 106 -0.03 -8.09 3.61
CA HIS A 106 0.40 -8.50 2.28
C HIS A 106 1.74 -9.24 2.35
N GLY A 107 1.95 -10.24 1.50
CA GLY A 107 3.22 -10.96 1.44
C GLY A 107 4.37 -10.10 0.86
N SER A 108 5.60 -10.46 1.18
CA SER A 108 6.82 -9.85 0.64
C SER A 108 7.42 -10.74 -0.45
N GLY A 109 6.75 -10.84 -1.59
CA GLY A 109 7.15 -11.69 -2.72
C GLY A 109 6.05 -12.63 -3.20
N ALA A 110 6.38 -13.46 -4.18
CA ALA A 110 5.45 -14.36 -4.88
C ALA A 110 5.72 -15.85 -4.63
N PHE A 111 6.58 -16.20 -3.68
CA PHE A 111 6.87 -17.59 -3.32
C PHE A 111 5.58 -18.35 -2.97
N GLY A 112 5.50 -19.59 -3.43
CA GLY A 112 4.31 -20.43 -3.27
C GLY A 112 3.34 -20.35 -4.46
N SER A 113 3.30 -19.23 -5.18
CA SER A 113 2.52 -19.10 -6.42
C SER A 113 3.36 -19.35 -7.68
N GLN A 114 4.66 -19.01 -7.63
CA GLN A 114 5.62 -19.19 -8.70
C GLN A 114 7.06 -19.16 -8.17
N ILE A 115 8.05 -19.49 -9.03
CA ILE A 115 9.47 -19.36 -8.70
C ILE A 115 9.80 -17.87 -8.64
N ASP A 116 10.07 -17.38 -7.44
CA ASP A 116 10.34 -15.96 -7.18
C ASP A 116 11.85 -15.73 -7.08
N GLN A 117 12.48 -15.38 -8.20
CA GLN A 117 13.92 -15.20 -8.28
C GLN A 117 14.32 -13.93 -9.05
N ASN A 118 15.54 -13.45 -8.77
CA ASN A 118 16.24 -12.39 -9.50
C ASN A 118 17.72 -12.74 -9.66
N CYS A 119 18.34 -12.23 -10.75
CA CYS A 119 19.77 -12.26 -10.95
C CYS A 119 20.31 -10.83 -10.95
N MET A 120 21.38 -10.60 -10.19
CA MET A 120 22.02 -9.28 -10.05
C MET A 120 23.52 -9.40 -10.29
N VAL A 121 24.14 -8.32 -10.79
CA VAL A 121 25.57 -8.21 -11.00
C VAL A 121 26.08 -6.91 -10.40
N VAL A 122 27.16 -6.99 -9.63
CA VAL A 122 27.90 -5.85 -9.08
C VAL A 122 29.30 -5.87 -9.71
N LYS A 123 29.59 -4.90 -10.57
CA LYS A 123 30.89 -4.73 -11.21
C LYS A 123 31.69 -3.66 -10.49
N MET A 124 32.90 -3.98 -10.03
CA MET A 124 33.84 -2.99 -9.51
C MET A 124 34.58 -2.29 -10.64
N ASN A 125 34.83 -0.98 -10.47
CA ASN A 125 35.67 -0.19 -11.38
C ASN A 125 37.05 0.03 -10.76
N ASP A 126 38.04 0.41 -11.60
CA ASP A 126 39.43 0.63 -11.20
C ASP A 126 39.63 1.78 -10.20
N ASP A 127 38.71 2.74 -10.16
CA ASP A 127 38.68 3.86 -9.20
C ASP A 127 38.04 3.52 -7.84
N GLY A 128 37.59 2.26 -7.65
CA GLY A 128 36.90 1.83 -6.44
C GLY A 128 35.39 2.09 -6.40
N THR A 129 34.84 2.71 -7.44
CA THR A 129 33.38 2.82 -7.62
C THR A 129 32.81 1.50 -8.15
N CYS A 130 31.50 1.35 -8.19
CA CYS A 130 30.88 0.17 -8.77
C CYS A 130 29.62 0.47 -9.59
N VAL A 131 29.23 -0.52 -10.39
CA VAL A 131 27.98 -0.51 -11.17
C VAL A 131 27.15 -1.71 -10.77
N LEU A 132 25.93 -1.46 -10.31
CA LEU A 132 24.89 -2.47 -10.13
C LEU A 132 24.11 -2.64 -11.44
N HIS A 133 24.05 -3.87 -11.97
CA HIS A 133 23.16 -4.22 -13.06
C HIS A 133 21.93 -4.92 -12.48
N SER A 134 20.79 -4.29 -12.60
CA SER A 134 19.53 -4.75 -12.03
C SER A 134 18.43 -4.89 -13.07
N GLY A 135 17.82 -6.06 -13.17
CA GLY A 135 16.66 -6.28 -14.03
C GLY A 135 15.37 -5.62 -13.51
N THR A 136 15.41 -4.97 -12.32
CA THR A 136 14.25 -4.27 -11.76
C THR A 136 14.10 -2.89 -12.36
N HIS A 137 12.87 -2.36 -12.35
CA HIS A 137 12.59 -0.99 -12.75
C HIS A 137 11.92 -0.22 -11.61
N ASP A 138 12.06 1.09 -11.59
CA ASP A 138 11.41 1.93 -10.60
C ASP A 138 10.06 2.42 -11.13
N MET A 139 8.98 1.96 -10.49
CA MET A 139 7.62 2.39 -10.81
C MET A 139 7.17 3.58 -9.94
N GLY A 140 8.10 4.31 -9.33
CA GLY A 140 7.86 5.40 -8.38
C GLY A 140 7.96 4.99 -6.92
N ASN A 141 8.40 3.75 -6.64
CA ASN A 141 8.55 3.23 -5.28
C ASN A 141 9.96 3.41 -4.69
N GLY A 142 10.92 3.95 -5.46
CA GLY A 142 12.28 4.22 -5.02
C GLY A 142 13.13 2.98 -4.78
N GLN A 143 12.74 1.81 -5.31
CA GLN A 143 13.44 0.56 -5.03
C GLN A 143 14.88 0.51 -5.56
N LEU A 144 15.20 1.22 -6.65
CA LEU A 144 16.56 1.27 -7.15
C LEU A 144 17.50 1.97 -6.17
N MET A 145 17.02 3.03 -5.49
CA MET A 145 17.80 3.68 -4.44
C MET A 145 18.06 2.74 -3.26
N VAL A 146 17.08 1.94 -2.86
CA VAL A 146 17.28 0.93 -1.80
C VAL A 146 18.31 -0.12 -2.23
N GLN A 147 18.29 -0.56 -3.49
CA GLN A 147 19.28 -1.48 -4.03
C GLN A 147 20.69 -0.88 -4.02
N ILE A 148 20.86 0.39 -4.41
CA ILE A 148 22.11 1.14 -4.30
C ILE A 148 22.60 1.18 -2.84
N GLN A 149 21.72 1.46 -1.89
CA GLN A 149 22.04 1.48 -0.46
C GLN A 149 22.49 0.10 0.06
N VAL A 150 21.89 -1.00 -0.42
CA VAL A 150 22.31 -2.37 -0.10
C VAL A 150 23.73 -2.65 -0.60
N VAL A 151 24.07 -2.25 -1.83
CA VAL A 151 25.43 -2.40 -2.36
C VAL A 151 26.42 -1.55 -1.54
N ALA A 152 26.07 -0.29 -1.30
CA ALA A 152 26.90 0.66 -0.57
C ALA A 152 27.23 0.16 0.84
N GLU A 153 26.24 -0.28 1.59
CA GLU A 153 26.41 -0.86 2.94
C GLU A 153 27.28 -2.11 2.92
N THR A 154 27.06 -3.02 1.94
CA THR A 154 27.81 -4.28 1.85
C THR A 154 29.28 -4.07 1.49
N LEU A 155 29.58 -3.10 0.62
CA LEU A 155 30.94 -2.78 0.17
C LEU A 155 31.65 -1.75 1.04
N GLY A 156 30.93 -1.10 1.96
CA GLY A 156 31.47 -0.04 2.81
C GLY A 156 31.86 1.22 2.04
N ILE A 157 31.09 1.60 1.02
CA ILE A 157 31.26 2.79 0.18
C ILE A 157 30.04 3.70 0.30
N PRO A 158 30.18 5.01 0.02
CA PRO A 158 29.02 5.90 -0.04
C PRO A 158 28.11 5.56 -1.25
N PRO A 159 26.78 5.74 -1.12
CA PRO A 159 25.81 5.43 -2.18
C PRO A 159 26.10 6.14 -3.52
N GLU A 160 26.71 7.33 -3.49
CA GLU A 160 27.08 8.13 -4.66
C GLU A 160 28.17 7.45 -5.52
N GLN A 161 28.89 6.48 -4.97
CA GLN A 161 29.88 5.66 -5.68
C GLN A 161 29.27 4.42 -6.34
N VAL A 162 27.96 4.22 -6.22
CA VAL A 162 27.24 3.11 -6.82
C VAL A 162 26.38 3.62 -7.97
N ALA A 163 26.80 3.40 -9.20
CA ALA A 163 25.93 3.60 -10.37
C ALA A 163 24.96 2.41 -10.52
N CYS A 164 23.78 2.65 -11.09
CA CYS A 164 22.82 1.59 -11.38
C CYS A 164 22.41 1.61 -12.85
N VAL A 165 22.57 0.50 -13.53
CA VAL A 165 21.98 0.23 -14.84
C VAL A 165 20.76 -0.67 -14.59
N ALA A 166 19.58 -0.16 -14.91
CA ALA A 166 18.32 -0.83 -14.58
C ALA A 166 17.49 -1.13 -15.83
N SER A 167 16.80 -2.27 -15.82
CA SER A 167 15.79 -2.65 -16.82
C SER A 167 16.29 -2.75 -18.27
N ASP A 168 17.60 -2.87 -18.48
CA ASP A 168 18.19 -3.07 -19.77
C ASP A 168 18.36 -4.58 -20.02
N THR A 169 17.57 -5.14 -20.93
CA THR A 169 17.55 -6.58 -21.22
C THR A 169 18.83 -7.10 -21.88
N ASP A 170 19.67 -6.22 -22.41
CA ASP A 170 20.93 -6.61 -23.06
C ASP A 170 22.05 -6.84 -22.03
N VAL A 171 21.98 -6.19 -20.87
CA VAL A 171 23.08 -6.21 -19.88
C VAL A 171 22.64 -6.58 -18.46
N CYS A 172 21.34 -6.57 -18.15
CA CYS A 172 20.82 -6.92 -16.83
C CYS A 172 20.39 -8.38 -16.77
N GLY A 173 20.56 -8.99 -15.60
CA GLY A 173 20.06 -10.34 -15.32
C GLY A 173 18.54 -10.42 -15.31
N TRP A 174 18.03 -11.64 -15.42
CA TRP A 174 16.59 -11.89 -15.44
C TRP A 174 15.90 -11.45 -14.15
N ASN A 175 14.73 -10.80 -14.31
CA ASN A 175 13.81 -10.42 -13.25
C ASN A 175 12.39 -10.93 -13.58
N LEU A 176 11.72 -11.52 -12.60
CA LEU A 176 10.34 -11.99 -12.74
C LEU A 176 9.34 -10.86 -13.02
N GLY A 177 9.66 -9.64 -12.66
CA GLY A 177 8.80 -8.45 -12.70
C GLY A 177 8.67 -7.79 -11.33
N ASP A 178 8.16 -6.56 -11.30
CA ASP A 178 8.03 -5.77 -10.07
C ASP A 178 6.57 -5.72 -9.62
N PHE A 179 6.15 -6.74 -8.90
CA PHE A 179 4.81 -6.94 -8.33
C PHE A 179 4.90 -7.68 -6.99
N SER A 180 3.80 -7.91 -6.32
CA SER A 180 3.71 -8.66 -5.03
C SER A 180 4.70 -8.16 -3.96
N SER A 181 4.99 -6.87 -3.97
CA SER A 181 5.90 -6.22 -3.01
C SER A 181 7.27 -6.91 -2.88
N ARG A 182 7.80 -7.45 -3.99
CA ARG A 182 9.03 -8.24 -3.98
C ARG A 182 10.33 -7.41 -4.01
N GLY A 183 10.22 -6.09 -4.29
CA GLY A 183 11.37 -5.21 -4.55
C GLY A 183 12.42 -5.19 -3.42
N VAL A 184 12.02 -4.92 -2.19
CA VAL A 184 12.95 -4.89 -1.04
C VAL A 184 13.30 -6.31 -0.59
N TYR A 185 12.36 -7.22 -0.53
CA TYR A 185 12.62 -8.54 0.03
C TYR A 185 13.37 -9.47 -0.93
N VAL A 186 12.88 -9.68 -2.15
CA VAL A 186 13.47 -10.62 -3.09
C VAL A 186 14.60 -9.99 -3.91
N SER A 187 14.34 -8.79 -4.49
CA SER A 187 15.33 -8.16 -5.36
C SER A 187 16.55 -7.69 -4.57
N CYS A 188 16.36 -7.05 -3.40
CA CYS A 188 17.49 -6.71 -2.54
C CYS A 188 18.21 -7.93 -1.95
N GLY A 189 17.53 -9.07 -1.77
CA GLY A 189 18.18 -10.32 -1.42
C GLY A 189 19.16 -10.82 -2.49
N ALA A 190 18.85 -10.63 -3.78
CA ALA A 190 19.76 -10.90 -4.87
C ALA A 190 20.92 -9.87 -4.92
N VAL A 191 20.60 -8.58 -4.70
CA VAL A 191 21.60 -7.50 -4.65
C VAL A 191 22.60 -7.73 -3.53
N GLN A 192 22.12 -8.04 -2.32
CA GLN A 192 22.98 -8.32 -1.17
C GLN A 192 23.97 -9.46 -1.48
N LYS A 193 23.48 -10.57 -2.02
CA LYS A 193 24.34 -11.71 -2.35
C LYS A 193 25.36 -11.38 -3.45
N ALA A 194 24.99 -10.60 -4.47
CA ALA A 194 25.93 -10.17 -5.50
C ALA A 194 26.99 -9.21 -4.92
N ALA A 195 26.59 -8.31 -4.04
CA ALA A 195 27.52 -7.41 -3.35
C ALA A 195 28.42 -8.18 -2.37
N GLU A 196 27.92 -9.18 -1.65
CA GLU A 196 28.71 -10.07 -0.79
C GLU A 196 29.75 -10.88 -1.58
N ASP A 197 29.40 -11.36 -2.79
CA ASP A 197 30.33 -12.02 -3.69
C ASP A 197 31.44 -11.06 -4.15
N ALA A 198 31.11 -9.83 -4.56
CA ALA A 198 32.11 -8.80 -4.87
C ALA A 198 32.97 -8.46 -3.66
N ALA A 199 32.38 -8.32 -2.47
CA ALA A 199 33.09 -8.06 -1.23
C ALA A 199 34.07 -9.18 -0.85
N ALA A 200 33.70 -10.43 -1.08
CA ALA A 200 34.61 -11.57 -0.84
C ALA A 200 35.82 -11.51 -1.78
N GLN A 201 35.63 -11.19 -3.04
CA GLN A 201 36.71 -11.03 -4.01
C GLN A 201 37.63 -9.83 -3.64
N LEU A 202 37.02 -8.69 -3.21
CA LEU A 202 37.77 -7.53 -2.73
C LEU A 202 38.63 -7.88 -1.49
N ARG A 203 38.07 -8.63 -0.53
CA ARG A 203 38.82 -9.08 0.66
C ARG A 203 40.02 -9.97 0.29
N CYS A 204 39.84 -10.90 -0.66
CA CYS A 204 40.94 -11.73 -1.16
C CYS A 204 42.04 -10.89 -1.84
N ALA A 205 41.67 -9.90 -2.65
CA ALA A 205 42.63 -9.01 -3.27
C ALA A 205 43.36 -8.14 -2.27
N ALA A 206 42.62 -7.55 -1.31
CA ALA A 206 43.16 -6.72 -0.23
C ALA A 206 44.11 -7.51 0.68
N ALA A 207 43.78 -8.75 1.02
CA ALA A 207 44.68 -9.64 1.78
C ALA A 207 46.01 -9.88 1.07
N GLY A 208 45.98 -10.08 -0.24
CA GLY A 208 47.20 -10.19 -1.05
C GLY A 208 48.03 -8.89 -1.10
N LEU A 209 47.36 -7.72 -1.11
CA LEU A 209 48.02 -6.42 -1.13
C LEU A 209 48.61 -6.06 0.23
N LEU A 210 47.88 -6.29 1.32
CA LEU A 210 48.23 -5.88 2.68
C LEU A 210 49.03 -6.93 3.45
N GLY A 211 49.08 -8.18 2.98
CA GLY A 211 49.80 -9.27 3.62
C GLY A 211 49.05 -9.99 4.75
N GLY A 212 47.71 -9.96 4.74
CA GLY A 212 46.81 -10.58 5.71
C GLY A 212 46.02 -11.79 5.21
N GLN A 213 44.99 -12.17 5.95
CA GLN A 213 43.99 -13.17 5.51
C GLN A 213 42.69 -12.47 5.09
N ALA A 214 41.97 -13.06 4.15
CA ALA A 214 40.72 -12.45 3.63
C ALA A 214 39.64 -12.30 4.74
N GLU A 215 39.62 -13.22 5.67
CA GLU A 215 38.68 -13.23 6.82
C GLU A 215 38.93 -12.10 7.80
N ASP A 216 40.16 -11.56 7.86
CA ASP A 216 40.55 -10.46 8.73
C ASP A 216 40.24 -9.07 8.11
N ILE A 217 39.95 -9.03 6.80
CA ILE A 217 39.67 -7.78 6.09
C ILE A 217 38.24 -7.31 6.35
N SER A 218 38.12 -6.12 6.89
CA SER A 218 36.85 -5.36 6.94
C SER A 218 36.80 -4.30 5.84
N LEU A 219 35.62 -4.10 5.27
CA LEU A 219 35.36 -3.07 4.24
C LEU A 219 34.51 -1.97 4.84
N HIS A 220 35.04 -0.77 4.97
CA HIS A 220 34.31 0.43 5.39
C HIS A 220 35.06 1.70 4.98
N ASP A 221 34.34 2.80 4.89
CA ASP A 221 34.87 4.12 4.51
C ASP A 221 35.64 4.13 3.18
N GLY A 222 35.20 3.29 2.21
CA GLY A 222 35.85 3.17 0.91
C GLY A 222 37.22 2.51 0.94
N ARG A 223 37.52 1.75 1.99
CA ARG A 223 38.82 1.11 2.24
C ARG A 223 38.66 -0.33 2.73
N ALA A 224 39.69 -1.12 2.48
CA ALA A 224 39.89 -2.43 3.09
C ALA A 224 40.88 -2.26 4.26
N TRP A 225 40.54 -2.80 5.42
CA TRP A 225 41.27 -2.64 6.68
C TRP A 225 41.67 -3.99 7.28
N LEU A 226 42.89 -4.08 7.79
CA LEU A 226 43.32 -5.13 8.71
C LEU A 226 43.09 -4.73 10.19
N PRO A 227 42.96 -5.68 11.12
CA PRO A 227 42.70 -5.40 12.54
C PRO A 227 43.75 -4.48 13.23
N GLU A 228 45.00 -4.54 12.80
CA GLU A 228 46.08 -3.71 13.29
C GLU A 228 46.08 -2.27 12.77
N GLY A 229 45.12 -1.93 11.87
CA GLY A 229 44.95 -0.60 11.34
C GLY A 229 45.60 -0.33 9.98
N SER A 230 46.31 -1.30 9.39
CA SER A 230 46.79 -1.20 7.99
C SER A 230 45.63 -1.21 7.06
N SER A 231 45.63 -0.35 6.02
CA SER A 231 44.52 -0.25 5.08
C SER A 231 44.94 0.16 3.69
N ALA A 232 44.11 -0.19 2.72
CA ALA A 232 44.21 0.27 1.33
C ALA A 232 42.83 0.76 0.84
N SER A 233 42.84 1.81 0.02
CA SER A 233 41.61 2.24 -0.66
C SER A 233 41.12 1.16 -1.64
N LEU A 234 39.82 1.12 -1.93
CA LEU A 234 39.29 0.17 -2.89
C LEU A 234 39.91 0.36 -4.29
N ALA A 235 40.28 1.59 -4.67
CA ALA A 235 41.05 1.84 -5.92
C ALA A 235 42.43 1.15 -5.91
N GLU A 236 43.19 1.17 -4.80
CA GLU A 236 44.44 0.48 -4.66
C GLU A 236 44.24 -1.04 -4.71
N VAL A 237 43.18 -1.56 -4.07
CA VAL A 237 42.80 -2.98 -4.11
C VAL A 237 42.47 -3.43 -5.57
N MET A 238 41.66 -2.62 -6.28
CA MET A 238 41.31 -2.90 -7.68
C MET A 238 42.54 -2.88 -8.60
N ASN A 239 43.42 -1.88 -8.43
CA ASN A 239 44.66 -1.82 -9.19
C ASN A 239 45.54 -3.06 -8.95
N TYR A 240 45.65 -3.51 -7.69
CA TYR A 240 46.37 -4.75 -7.37
C TYR A 240 45.73 -5.98 -8.00
N ALA A 241 44.41 -6.11 -7.91
CA ALA A 241 43.66 -7.21 -8.52
C ALA A 241 43.93 -7.29 -10.05
N GLN A 242 43.83 -6.16 -10.73
CA GLN A 242 44.03 -6.08 -12.21
C GLN A 242 45.50 -6.22 -12.62
N SER A 243 46.41 -5.48 -11.97
CA SER A 243 47.82 -5.39 -12.41
C SER A 243 48.65 -6.57 -11.95
N VAL A 244 48.41 -7.13 -10.76
CA VAL A 244 49.19 -8.23 -10.15
C VAL A 244 48.45 -9.54 -10.30
N GLN A 245 47.22 -9.64 -9.86
CA GLN A 245 46.44 -10.89 -9.91
C GLN A 245 45.84 -11.18 -11.29
N LYS A 246 45.78 -10.18 -12.21
CA LYS A 246 45.15 -10.26 -13.52
C LYS A 246 43.68 -10.67 -13.46
N HIS A 247 42.97 -10.12 -12.49
CA HIS A 247 41.60 -10.47 -12.17
C HIS A 247 40.70 -9.21 -12.10
N GLU A 248 39.52 -9.29 -12.73
CA GLU A 248 38.45 -8.30 -12.60
C GLU A 248 37.50 -8.77 -11.52
N ILE A 249 36.95 -7.83 -10.73
CA ILE A 249 36.03 -8.14 -9.65
C ILE A 249 34.59 -7.94 -10.11
N PHE A 250 33.85 -9.03 -10.18
CA PHE A 250 32.42 -9.09 -10.48
C PHE A 250 31.73 -9.97 -9.46
N GLY A 251 30.82 -9.38 -8.70
CA GLY A 251 29.92 -10.14 -7.86
C GLY A 251 28.66 -10.51 -8.64
N VAL A 252 28.30 -11.78 -8.68
CA VAL A 252 27.13 -12.27 -9.42
C VAL A 252 26.33 -13.19 -8.51
N ALA A 253 25.02 -12.95 -8.42
CA ALA A 253 24.16 -13.85 -7.67
C ALA A 253 22.77 -13.98 -8.30
N THR A 254 22.24 -15.19 -8.21
CA THR A 254 20.82 -15.46 -8.36
C THR A 254 20.23 -15.79 -7.00
N HIS A 255 19.21 -15.06 -6.62
CA HIS A 255 18.46 -15.33 -5.39
C HIS A 255 17.06 -15.78 -5.76
N ALA A 256 16.67 -16.97 -5.32
CA ALA A 256 15.30 -17.46 -5.32
C ALA A 256 14.80 -17.45 -3.88
N SER A 257 13.68 -16.75 -3.63
CA SER A 257 13.08 -16.75 -2.30
C SER A 257 12.40 -18.10 -2.02
N ALA A 258 12.60 -18.62 -0.81
CA ALA A 258 11.91 -19.79 -0.28
C ALA A 258 10.83 -19.41 0.74
N HIS A 259 10.57 -18.11 0.92
CA HIS A 259 9.63 -17.56 1.89
C HIS A 259 8.90 -16.35 1.31
N THR A 260 7.76 -16.02 1.90
CA THR A 260 7.01 -14.78 1.64
C THR A 260 6.47 -14.23 2.97
N PRO A 261 7.34 -13.66 3.82
CA PRO A 261 6.90 -13.15 5.11
C PRO A 261 5.87 -12.04 4.93
N GLY A 262 4.87 -12.06 5.80
CA GLY A 262 3.83 -11.03 5.80
C GLY A 262 4.35 -9.71 6.35
N SER A 263 4.06 -8.62 5.64
CA SER A 263 4.08 -7.27 6.18
C SER A 263 2.69 -6.97 6.73
N TYR A 264 2.60 -6.66 8.02
CA TYR A 264 1.36 -6.34 8.71
C TYR A 264 1.24 -4.83 8.89
N GLY A 265 0.04 -4.30 8.71
CA GLY A 265 -0.23 -2.89 8.90
C GLY A 265 -1.50 -2.67 9.70
N VAL A 266 -1.47 -1.69 10.60
CA VAL A 266 -2.62 -1.20 11.35
C VAL A 266 -2.85 0.24 11.02
N HIS A 267 -4.02 0.56 10.48
CA HIS A 267 -4.45 1.91 10.21
C HIS A 267 -5.58 2.32 11.15
N MET A 268 -5.53 3.55 11.64
CA MET A 268 -6.58 4.18 12.43
C MET A 268 -7.01 5.47 11.77
N ALA A 269 -8.30 5.72 11.72
CA ALA A 269 -8.88 6.93 11.19
C ALA A 269 -9.81 7.58 12.21
N ARG A 270 -9.81 8.91 12.25
CA ARG A 270 -10.85 9.73 12.90
C ARG A 270 -11.58 10.52 11.82
N VAL A 271 -12.90 10.52 11.90
CA VAL A 271 -13.74 11.15 10.91
C VAL A 271 -14.71 12.16 11.55
N LYS A 272 -15.02 13.20 10.77
CA LYS A 272 -16.20 14.05 10.96
C LYS A 272 -17.22 13.71 9.89
N VAL A 273 -18.45 13.39 10.31
CA VAL A 273 -19.59 13.17 9.41
C VAL A 273 -20.58 14.31 9.59
N GLU A 274 -20.80 15.09 8.55
CA GLU A 274 -21.75 16.20 8.59
C GLU A 274 -23.19 15.67 8.67
N LYS A 275 -23.91 15.96 9.75
CA LYS A 275 -25.28 15.46 10.00
C LYS A 275 -26.25 15.82 8.88
N ALA A 276 -26.10 17.02 8.32
CA ALA A 276 -27.00 17.53 7.29
C ALA A 276 -26.83 16.84 5.92
N THR A 277 -25.64 16.40 5.57
CA THR A 277 -25.32 15.86 4.24
C THR A 277 -24.83 14.42 4.25
N GLY A 278 -24.36 13.93 5.38
CA GLY A 278 -23.65 12.67 5.49
C GLY A 278 -22.23 12.71 4.91
N ALA A 279 -21.73 13.89 4.55
CA ALA A 279 -20.37 14.02 4.01
C ALA A 279 -19.33 13.69 5.06
N VAL A 280 -18.32 12.92 4.66
CA VAL A 280 -17.23 12.45 5.54
C VAL A 280 -15.97 13.25 5.26
N THR A 281 -15.35 13.72 6.32
CA THR A 281 -13.98 14.26 6.32
C THR A 281 -13.13 13.43 7.26
N VAL A 282 -12.05 12.85 6.76
CA VAL A 282 -11.04 12.19 7.61
C VAL A 282 -10.11 13.28 8.13
N THR A 283 -10.02 13.42 9.45
CA THR A 283 -9.27 14.52 10.09
C THR A 283 -7.89 14.08 10.57
N ASP A 284 -7.82 12.89 11.14
CA ASP A 284 -6.60 12.31 11.70
C ASP A 284 -6.43 10.90 11.22
N TYR A 285 -5.18 10.51 11.02
CA TYR A 285 -4.86 9.19 10.53
C TYR A 285 -3.54 8.70 11.11
N ILE A 286 -3.52 7.47 11.61
CA ILE A 286 -2.32 6.76 12.06
C ILE A 286 -2.14 5.54 11.18
N ALA A 287 -0.90 5.27 10.79
CA ALA A 287 -0.51 4.03 10.13
C ALA A 287 0.76 3.48 10.77
N VAL A 288 0.69 2.27 11.29
CA VAL A 288 1.84 1.55 11.88
C VAL A 288 2.05 0.25 11.12
N HIS A 289 3.25 0.05 10.62
CA HIS A 289 3.57 -1.14 9.83
C HIS A 289 4.76 -1.91 10.38
N ASP A 290 4.65 -3.22 10.33
CA ASP A 290 5.72 -4.18 10.58
C ASP A 290 6.54 -4.34 9.29
N VAL A 291 7.76 -3.81 9.31
CA VAL A 291 8.63 -3.74 8.14
C VAL A 291 9.96 -4.47 8.35
N GLY A 292 10.13 -5.11 9.49
CA GLY A 292 11.37 -5.77 9.88
C GLY A 292 12.49 -4.76 10.12
N ARG A 293 13.00 -4.10 9.09
CA ARG A 293 13.97 -3.00 9.14
C ARG A 293 13.65 -1.94 8.08
N VAL A 294 13.68 -0.70 8.47
CA VAL A 294 13.55 0.43 7.53
C VAL A 294 14.85 0.60 6.76
N MET A 295 14.84 0.34 5.46
CA MET A 295 15.99 0.48 4.58
C MET A 295 16.16 1.93 4.07
N ASN A 296 15.04 2.61 3.78
CA ASN A 296 15.01 3.99 3.34
C ASN A 296 13.80 4.70 3.96
N ARG A 297 14.02 5.59 4.92
CA ARG A 297 12.97 6.25 5.71
C ARG A 297 12.03 7.07 4.82
N MET A 298 12.59 7.91 3.97
CA MET A 298 11.82 8.78 3.08
C MET A 298 10.99 7.97 2.07
N GLY A 299 11.59 6.92 1.50
CA GLY A 299 10.90 6.05 0.55
C GLY A 299 9.72 5.31 1.19
N ILE A 300 9.91 4.76 2.38
CA ILE A 300 8.86 3.98 3.05
C ILE A 300 7.70 4.87 3.55
N GLU A 301 7.99 6.08 4.04
CA GLU A 301 6.97 7.07 4.41
C GLU A 301 6.15 7.47 3.19
N GLY A 302 6.80 7.80 2.06
CA GLY A 302 6.11 8.10 0.81
C GLY A 302 5.23 6.95 0.29
N GLN A 303 5.66 5.69 0.49
CA GLN A 303 4.85 4.53 0.14
C GLN A 303 3.59 4.42 1.03
N LEU A 304 3.69 4.72 2.32
CA LEU A 304 2.53 4.75 3.23
C LEU A 304 1.55 5.86 2.86
N GLU A 305 2.04 7.08 2.72
CA GLU A 305 1.21 8.25 2.37
C GLU A 305 0.45 8.04 1.07
N GLY A 306 1.14 7.51 0.03
CA GLY A 306 0.51 7.17 -1.24
C GLY A 306 -0.51 6.04 -1.13
N GLY A 307 -0.26 5.02 -0.31
CA GLY A 307 -1.21 3.94 -0.03
C GLY A 307 -2.46 4.43 0.71
N ILE A 308 -2.29 5.32 1.69
CA ILE A 308 -3.39 5.95 2.42
C ILE A 308 -4.23 6.81 1.47
N GLN A 309 -3.59 7.60 0.60
CA GLN A 309 -4.29 8.42 -0.38
C GLN A 309 -5.18 7.58 -1.31
N MET A 310 -4.64 6.47 -1.85
CA MET A 310 -5.41 5.51 -2.64
C MET A 310 -6.56 4.90 -1.84
N GLY A 311 -6.31 4.56 -0.57
CA GLY A 311 -7.32 4.00 0.33
C GLY A 311 -8.46 4.97 0.67
N LEU A 312 -8.16 6.27 0.83
CA LEU A 312 -9.16 7.34 0.96
C LEU A 312 -10.05 7.40 -0.27
N GLY A 313 -9.45 7.35 -1.47
CA GLY A 313 -10.17 7.31 -2.73
C GLY A 313 -11.10 6.10 -2.81
N TYR A 314 -10.58 4.92 -2.56
CA TYR A 314 -11.32 3.66 -2.56
C TYR A 314 -12.47 3.64 -1.54
N ALA A 315 -12.24 4.18 -0.33
CA ALA A 315 -13.26 4.22 0.71
C ALA A 315 -14.40 5.21 0.43
N LEU A 316 -14.09 6.41 -0.08
CA LEU A 316 -15.00 7.55 0.00
C LEU A 316 -15.43 8.13 -1.35
N ARG A 317 -14.72 7.86 -2.47
CA ARG A 317 -14.90 8.68 -3.67
C ARG A 317 -14.80 7.92 -5.00
N GLU A 318 -13.81 7.07 -5.16
CA GLU A 318 -13.42 6.54 -6.46
C GLU A 318 -14.25 5.33 -6.88
N GLU A 319 -14.89 5.43 -8.05
CA GLU A 319 -15.71 4.37 -8.62
C GLU A 319 -15.71 4.52 -10.16
N LEU A 320 -15.52 3.44 -10.87
CA LEU A 320 -15.79 3.40 -12.31
C LEU A 320 -17.28 3.15 -12.55
N ALA A 321 -18.01 4.19 -12.91
CA ALA A 321 -19.43 4.13 -13.18
C ALA A 321 -19.69 4.01 -14.69
N PHE A 322 -20.46 2.99 -15.09
CA PHE A 322 -20.89 2.78 -16.48
C PHE A 322 -22.37 3.12 -16.65
N ASP A 323 -22.73 3.65 -17.80
CA ASP A 323 -24.13 3.84 -18.16
C ASP A 323 -24.79 2.55 -18.69
N ALA A 324 -26.06 2.63 -19.07
CA ALA A 324 -26.78 1.47 -19.58
C ALA A 324 -26.25 0.96 -20.92
N ALA A 325 -25.52 1.79 -21.67
CA ALA A 325 -24.84 1.42 -22.90
C ALA A 325 -23.42 0.91 -22.70
N GLY A 326 -22.96 0.82 -21.45
CA GLY A 326 -21.60 0.37 -21.10
C GLY A 326 -20.53 1.45 -21.29
N GLN A 327 -20.91 2.72 -21.46
CA GLN A 327 -19.94 3.82 -21.58
C GLN A 327 -19.49 4.29 -20.21
N LEU A 328 -18.17 4.48 -20.05
CA LEU A 328 -17.59 5.03 -18.83
C LEU A 328 -18.02 6.51 -18.67
N ARG A 329 -18.59 6.84 -17.51
CA ARG A 329 -19.11 8.19 -17.24
C ARG A 329 -18.02 9.17 -16.81
N ASP A 330 -17.13 8.72 -15.94
CA ASP A 330 -16.04 9.51 -15.39
C ASP A 330 -14.77 9.22 -16.20
N SER A 331 -14.78 9.61 -17.48
CA SER A 331 -13.72 9.33 -18.45
C SER A 331 -12.55 10.31 -18.43
N SER A 332 -12.58 11.30 -17.52
CA SER A 332 -11.52 12.30 -17.40
C SER A 332 -11.28 12.70 -15.95
N LEU A 333 -10.11 13.27 -15.65
CA LEU A 333 -9.77 13.79 -14.32
C LEU A 333 -10.61 15.01 -13.89
N HIS A 334 -11.49 15.54 -14.74
CA HIS A 334 -12.48 16.54 -14.33
C HIS A 334 -13.63 15.93 -13.54
N SER A 335 -14.00 14.69 -13.87
CA SER A 335 -15.10 13.95 -13.22
C SER A 335 -14.59 12.89 -12.26
N TYR A 336 -13.57 12.13 -12.66
CA TYR A 336 -12.86 11.20 -11.76
C TYR A 336 -11.86 11.97 -10.91
N ARG A 337 -12.11 12.04 -9.59
CA ARG A 337 -11.38 12.94 -8.70
C ARG A 337 -10.67 12.18 -7.57
N PRO A 338 -9.41 11.78 -7.73
CA PRO A 338 -8.58 11.30 -6.63
C PRO A 338 -8.46 12.35 -5.52
N PHE A 339 -8.13 11.93 -4.31
CA PHE A 339 -7.84 12.85 -3.22
C PHE A 339 -6.60 13.69 -3.55
N ARG A 340 -6.69 14.99 -3.26
CA ARG A 340 -5.59 15.95 -3.42
C ARG A 340 -4.80 16.06 -2.13
N ALA A 341 -3.57 16.55 -2.20
CA ALA A 341 -2.73 16.77 -1.02
C ALA A 341 -3.41 17.66 0.04
N THR A 342 -4.20 18.65 -0.37
CA THR A 342 -4.94 19.54 0.53
C THR A 342 -6.16 18.90 1.21
N GLU A 343 -6.56 17.72 0.77
CA GLU A 343 -7.69 16.96 1.32
C GLU A 343 -7.22 15.80 2.22
N MET A 344 -5.90 15.62 2.34
CA MET A 344 -5.32 14.58 3.18
C MET A 344 -5.50 14.90 4.66
N PRO A 345 -5.78 13.89 5.50
CA PRO A 345 -5.83 14.07 6.96
C PRO A 345 -4.44 14.41 7.52
N ARG A 346 -4.38 14.76 8.81
CA ARG A 346 -3.10 14.76 9.53
C ARG A 346 -2.61 13.33 9.64
N LEU A 347 -1.52 13.03 8.95
CA LEU A 347 -0.91 11.70 8.93
C LEU A 347 0.14 11.56 10.03
N GLN A 348 0.12 10.42 10.70
CA GLN A 348 1.17 9.98 11.60
C GLN A 348 1.54 8.54 11.25
N THR A 349 2.77 8.34 10.81
CA THR A 349 3.30 7.04 10.41
C THR A 349 4.33 6.55 11.40
N ASP A 350 4.37 5.24 11.64
CA ASP A 350 5.42 4.61 12.43
C ASP A 350 5.67 3.16 11.99
N PHE A 351 6.80 2.60 12.42
CA PHE A 351 7.26 1.30 11.98
C PHE A 351 7.68 0.44 13.16
N ILE A 352 7.40 -0.87 13.04
CA ILE A 352 7.93 -1.90 13.94
C ILE A 352 9.13 -2.54 13.22
N GLU A 353 10.30 -2.43 13.84
CA GLU A 353 11.58 -2.81 13.27
C GLU A 353 12.23 -3.98 14.06
N GLU A 354 11.54 -5.12 14.11
CA GLU A 354 11.98 -6.28 14.89
C GLU A 354 12.77 -7.33 14.06
N GLY A 355 13.16 -6.95 12.84
CA GLY A 355 13.97 -7.79 11.95
C GLY A 355 13.24 -9.03 11.40
N GLU A 356 13.36 -9.26 10.11
CA GLU A 356 12.91 -10.48 9.44
C GLU A 356 14.14 -11.34 9.10
N PRO A 357 14.32 -12.51 9.75
CA PRO A 357 15.54 -13.30 9.57
C PRO A 357 15.84 -13.73 8.14
N THR A 358 14.80 -13.83 7.29
CA THR A 358 14.91 -14.26 5.90
C THR A 358 15.06 -13.11 4.91
N GLY A 359 14.92 -11.87 5.38
CA GLY A 359 15.01 -10.66 4.55
C GLY A 359 16.41 -10.04 4.52
N PRO A 360 16.77 -9.33 3.44
CA PRO A 360 18.02 -8.61 3.35
C PRO A 360 18.12 -7.58 4.46
N TYR A 361 19.21 -7.61 5.24
CA TYR A 361 19.37 -6.78 6.42
C TYR A 361 18.20 -6.80 7.43
N GLY A 362 17.36 -7.83 7.38
CA GLY A 362 16.19 -7.96 8.22
C GLY A 362 14.93 -7.23 7.72
N ALA A 363 14.90 -6.77 6.48
CA ALA A 363 13.78 -6.01 5.94
C ALA A 363 12.63 -6.88 5.40
N LYS A 364 11.42 -6.36 5.47
CA LYS A 364 10.22 -6.79 4.74
C LYS A 364 9.78 -5.69 3.77
N SER A 365 8.94 -6.04 2.81
CA SER A 365 8.35 -5.06 1.89
C SER A 365 7.00 -4.56 2.38
N ILE A 366 6.67 -3.29 2.09
CA ILE A 366 5.45 -2.63 2.58
C ILE A 366 4.50 -2.21 1.46
N SER A 367 5.01 -2.06 0.23
CA SER A 367 4.36 -1.28 -0.83
C SER A 367 2.87 -1.56 -1.02
N GLU A 368 2.45 -2.81 -1.06
CA GLU A 368 1.04 -3.16 -1.24
C GLU A 368 0.27 -3.17 0.08
N CYS A 369 0.91 -3.55 1.20
CA CYS A 369 0.26 -3.53 2.50
C CYS A 369 -0.22 -2.12 2.89
N ALA A 370 0.44 -1.07 2.40
CA ALA A 370 0.12 0.33 2.69
C ALA A 370 -1.31 0.76 2.29
N VAL A 371 -1.97 0.08 1.36
CA VAL A 371 -3.35 0.39 0.95
C VAL A 371 -4.39 -0.52 1.63
N VAL A 372 -3.97 -1.71 2.08
CA VAL A 372 -4.89 -2.77 2.49
C VAL A 372 -5.80 -2.40 3.66
N PRO A 373 -5.31 -1.86 4.80
CA PRO A 373 -6.17 -1.56 5.95
C PRO A 373 -6.90 -0.22 5.84
N SER A 374 -6.65 0.58 4.79
CA SER A 374 -7.14 1.96 4.73
C SER A 374 -8.66 2.05 4.66
N ALA A 375 -9.29 1.39 3.70
CA ALA A 375 -10.74 1.48 3.53
C ALA A 375 -11.52 0.93 4.75
N PRO A 376 -11.18 -0.26 5.29
CA PRO A 376 -11.90 -0.75 6.46
C PRO A 376 -11.70 0.12 7.70
N ALA A 377 -10.52 0.73 7.93
CA ALA A 377 -10.30 1.65 9.03
C ALA A 377 -11.21 2.89 8.94
N ILE A 378 -11.29 3.49 7.76
CA ILE A 378 -12.14 4.66 7.49
C ILE A 378 -13.62 4.32 7.67
N ILE A 379 -14.06 3.20 7.10
CA ILE A 379 -15.47 2.80 7.19
C ILE A 379 -15.85 2.36 8.60
N ASN A 380 -14.97 1.72 9.36
CA ASN A 380 -15.19 1.46 10.78
C ASN A 380 -15.40 2.78 11.56
N ALA A 381 -14.60 3.81 11.26
CA ALA A 381 -14.77 5.13 11.87
C ALA A 381 -16.11 5.80 11.48
N VAL A 382 -16.54 5.67 10.24
CA VAL A 382 -17.84 6.18 9.79
C VAL A 382 -18.98 5.44 10.48
N CYS A 383 -18.88 4.12 10.62
CA CYS A 383 -19.87 3.31 11.33
C CYS A 383 -19.94 3.64 12.82
N ASP A 384 -18.78 3.91 13.45
CA ASP A 384 -18.70 4.34 14.84
C ASP A 384 -19.40 5.70 15.03
N ALA A 385 -19.14 6.66 14.12
CA ALA A 385 -19.79 7.97 14.15
C ALA A 385 -21.30 7.92 13.95
N THR A 386 -21.78 7.06 13.04
CA THR A 386 -23.14 7.14 12.51
C THR A 386 -24.08 6.03 13.01
N GLY A 387 -23.54 4.93 13.52
CA GLY A 387 -24.28 3.70 13.78
C GLY A 387 -24.73 2.93 12.53
N LEU A 388 -24.34 3.38 11.33
CA LEU A 388 -24.73 2.74 10.07
C LEU A 388 -23.95 1.45 9.84
N ASP A 389 -24.57 0.48 9.17
CA ASP A 389 -23.94 -0.75 8.73
C ASP A 389 -23.56 -0.65 7.25
N ILE A 390 -22.30 -0.28 6.96
CA ILE A 390 -21.81 0.03 5.62
C ILE A 390 -21.04 -1.18 5.08
N HIS A 391 -21.45 -1.65 3.88
CA HIS A 391 -20.85 -2.80 3.19
C HIS A 391 -20.36 -2.51 1.78
N ASP A 392 -20.80 -1.41 1.18
CA ASP A 392 -20.47 -1.04 -0.20
C ASP A 392 -19.47 0.12 -0.22
N LEU A 393 -18.55 0.09 -1.18
CA LEU A 393 -17.58 1.15 -1.44
C LEU A 393 -17.79 1.72 -2.86
N PRO A 394 -17.46 3.01 -3.06
CA PRO A 394 -17.14 3.99 -2.03
C PRO A 394 -18.36 4.32 -1.15
N TYR A 395 -18.12 4.80 0.07
CA TYR A 395 -19.17 5.26 0.96
C TYR A 395 -20.09 6.28 0.28
N ARG A 396 -21.37 6.07 0.42
CA ARG A 396 -22.38 6.99 -0.11
C ARG A 396 -22.98 7.76 1.04
N PRO A 397 -22.84 9.11 1.04
CA PRO A 397 -23.37 9.93 2.12
C PRO A 397 -24.84 9.63 2.41
N VAL A 398 -25.14 9.29 3.65
CA VAL A 398 -26.49 9.09 4.18
C VAL A 398 -26.66 10.09 5.30
N LYS A 399 -27.75 10.83 5.31
CA LYS A 399 -28.04 11.75 6.41
C LYS A 399 -28.18 11.00 7.73
N ALA A 400 -27.50 11.47 8.76
CA ALA A 400 -27.57 10.88 10.09
C ALA A 400 -28.89 11.13 10.82
N GLU A 401 -29.62 12.18 10.42
CA GLU A 401 -30.94 12.50 10.95
C GLU A 401 -31.98 12.44 9.84
N GLY A 402 -32.95 11.52 9.94
CA GLY A 402 -34.17 11.52 9.13
C GLY A 402 -34.21 10.66 7.88
N GLY A 403 -33.48 9.52 7.83
CA GLY A 403 -33.64 8.53 6.76
C GLY A 403 -32.98 8.88 5.42
N ILE A 404 -33.00 7.95 4.50
CA ILE A 404 -32.50 8.12 3.13
C ILE A 404 -33.35 9.20 2.44
N ARG A 405 -32.73 10.29 1.98
CA ARG A 405 -33.43 11.24 1.11
C ARG A 405 -33.79 10.55 -0.19
N ARG A 406 -35.04 10.38 -0.43
CA ARG A 406 -35.50 9.89 -1.73
C ARG A 406 -35.87 11.05 -2.63
N LEU A 407 -35.42 10.93 -3.88
CA LEU A 407 -35.84 11.87 -4.92
C LEU A 407 -37.26 11.50 -5.34
N HIS A 408 -38.17 12.43 -5.17
CA HIS A 408 -39.57 12.27 -5.55
C HIS A 408 -39.95 13.19 -6.71
N THR A 409 -40.91 12.76 -7.52
CA THR A 409 -41.62 13.66 -8.43
C THR A 409 -42.94 14.10 -7.79
N THR A 410 -43.15 15.40 -7.78
CA THR A 410 -44.46 15.98 -7.43
C THR A 410 -45.33 16.12 -8.65
N GLU A 411 -46.59 16.43 -8.48
CA GLU A 411 -47.51 16.72 -9.61
C GLU A 411 -46.97 17.85 -10.49
N GLY A 412 -47.16 17.71 -11.83
CA GLY A 412 -46.69 18.69 -12.82
C GLY A 412 -45.44 18.29 -13.57
N CYS A 413 -44.90 17.07 -13.35
CA CYS A 413 -43.79 16.56 -14.17
C CYS A 413 -44.21 16.36 -15.62
N VAL A 414 -43.51 17.03 -16.56
CA VAL A 414 -43.77 16.94 -18.01
C VAL A 414 -42.84 15.92 -18.68
N PHE A 415 -42.14 15.13 -17.97
CA PHE A 415 -41.23 14.07 -18.43
C PHE A 415 -40.21 14.54 -19.47
N CYS A 416 -39.72 15.78 -19.37
CA CYS A 416 -38.81 16.39 -20.35
C CYS A 416 -37.40 15.73 -20.38
N GLY A 417 -37.02 14.98 -19.35
CA GLY A 417 -35.76 14.27 -19.28
C GLY A 417 -34.57 15.17 -18.93
N LEU A 418 -34.75 16.44 -18.59
CA LEU A 418 -33.63 17.35 -18.24
C LEU A 418 -32.92 16.92 -16.96
N CYS A 419 -33.65 16.44 -15.98
CA CYS A 419 -33.11 15.90 -14.74
C CYS A 419 -32.17 14.70 -14.99
N ALA A 420 -32.57 13.79 -15.90
CA ALA A 420 -31.74 12.66 -16.27
C ALA A 420 -30.45 13.10 -17.00
N LYS A 421 -30.54 14.08 -17.89
CA LYS A 421 -29.36 14.66 -18.57
C LYS A 421 -28.41 15.40 -17.65
N LYS A 422 -28.92 16.01 -16.59
CA LYS A 422 -28.13 16.77 -15.61
C LYS A 422 -27.63 15.93 -14.46
N CYS A 423 -28.07 14.68 -14.33
CA CYS A 423 -27.57 13.78 -13.30
C CYS A 423 -26.15 13.28 -13.66
N PRO A 424 -25.10 13.71 -12.95
CA PRO A 424 -23.72 13.29 -13.24
C PRO A 424 -23.50 11.81 -12.98
N TYR A 425 -24.35 11.21 -12.15
CA TYR A 425 -24.28 9.78 -11.77
C TYR A 425 -25.24 8.89 -12.56
N GLY A 426 -26.03 9.48 -13.47
CA GLY A 426 -27.07 8.79 -14.27
C GLY A 426 -27.99 7.91 -13.43
N ALA A 427 -28.30 8.40 -12.26
CA ALA A 427 -29.22 7.75 -11.36
C ALA A 427 -30.67 7.86 -11.84
N LEU A 428 -30.95 8.75 -12.81
CA LEU A 428 -32.29 9.06 -13.29
C LEU A 428 -32.48 8.58 -14.72
N SER A 429 -33.59 7.93 -14.97
CA SER A 429 -34.13 7.66 -16.31
C SER A 429 -35.56 8.20 -16.46
N VAL A 430 -35.83 8.74 -17.62
CA VAL A 430 -37.17 9.27 -17.97
C VAL A 430 -37.60 8.72 -19.31
N ASP A 431 -38.66 7.93 -19.32
CA ASP A 431 -39.34 7.48 -20.52
C ASP A 431 -40.45 8.47 -20.83
N ARG A 432 -40.32 9.14 -21.98
CA ARG A 432 -41.29 10.15 -22.45
C ARG A 432 -42.57 9.55 -23.02
N GLN A 433 -42.47 8.33 -23.56
CA GLN A 433 -43.61 7.66 -24.20
C GLN A 433 -44.55 7.09 -23.14
N THR A 434 -43.98 6.37 -22.18
CA THR A 434 -44.73 5.77 -21.08
C THR A 434 -44.99 6.72 -19.93
N LYS A 435 -44.43 7.95 -19.95
CA LYS A 435 -44.48 8.94 -18.88
C LYS A 435 -44.00 8.35 -17.55
N GLN A 436 -42.95 7.55 -17.61
CA GLN A 436 -42.37 6.96 -16.45
C GLN A 436 -41.05 7.64 -16.08
N TRP A 437 -40.86 7.80 -14.82
CA TRP A 437 -39.67 8.33 -14.22
C TRP A 437 -39.15 7.30 -13.20
N ARG A 438 -37.85 7.02 -13.24
CA ARG A 438 -37.22 6.07 -12.33
C ARG A 438 -35.92 6.62 -11.80
N VAL A 439 -35.68 6.40 -10.50
CA VAL A 439 -34.40 6.66 -9.85
C VAL A 439 -33.75 5.33 -9.45
N SER A 440 -32.47 5.24 -9.67
CA SER A 440 -31.66 4.16 -9.11
C SER A 440 -31.08 4.63 -7.78
N ASP A 441 -31.59 4.11 -6.67
CA ASP A 441 -31.11 4.40 -5.32
C ASP A 441 -29.60 4.07 -5.21
N ARG A 442 -29.16 3.03 -5.91
CA ARG A 442 -27.77 2.62 -5.97
C ARG A 442 -26.82 3.65 -6.63
N ARG A 443 -27.34 4.49 -7.53
CA ARG A 443 -26.57 5.50 -8.27
C ARG A 443 -26.85 6.92 -7.80
N CYS A 444 -27.95 7.16 -7.12
CA CYS A 444 -28.29 8.47 -6.61
C CYS A 444 -27.34 8.86 -5.49
N ARG A 445 -26.69 10.01 -5.64
CA ARG A 445 -25.80 10.62 -4.64
C ARG A 445 -26.51 11.74 -3.86
N GLU A 446 -27.81 11.85 -3.98
CA GLU A 446 -28.64 12.86 -3.26
C GLU A 446 -28.11 14.30 -3.39
N CYS A 447 -27.33 14.59 -4.43
CA CYS A 447 -26.66 15.88 -4.63
C CYS A 447 -27.58 17.05 -5.00
N GLY A 448 -28.87 16.79 -5.26
CA GLY A 448 -29.86 17.81 -5.57
C GLY A 448 -29.78 18.46 -6.95
N LEU A 449 -28.75 18.18 -7.75
CA LEU A 449 -28.54 18.83 -9.06
C LEU A 449 -29.72 18.65 -10.03
N CYS A 450 -30.37 17.49 -9.98
CA CYS A 450 -31.56 17.21 -10.79
C CYS A 450 -32.78 18.02 -10.34
N ALA A 451 -32.96 18.22 -9.05
CA ALA A 451 -34.02 19.05 -8.48
C ALA A 451 -33.80 20.52 -8.82
N ALA A 452 -32.58 21.02 -8.62
CA ALA A 452 -32.20 22.39 -8.98
C ALA A 452 -32.31 22.67 -10.49
N ALA A 453 -32.09 21.66 -11.34
CA ALA A 453 -32.20 21.79 -12.80
C ALA A 453 -33.62 21.61 -13.35
N CYS A 454 -34.59 21.26 -12.52
CA CYS A 454 -35.97 21.02 -12.96
C CYS A 454 -36.71 22.34 -13.23
N PRO A 455 -37.07 22.66 -14.50
CA PRO A 455 -37.71 23.93 -14.85
C PRO A 455 -39.15 24.04 -14.36
N LYS A 456 -39.72 22.93 -13.88
CA LYS A 456 -41.08 22.86 -13.32
C LYS A 456 -41.06 22.69 -11.82
N HIS A 457 -39.86 22.66 -11.19
CA HIS A 457 -39.68 22.46 -9.75
C HIS A 457 -40.47 21.25 -9.20
N CYS A 458 -40.69 20.21 -10.04
CA CYS A 458 -41.45 19.01 -9.67
C CYS A 458 -40.55 17.86 -9.16
N LEU A 459 -39.30 18.14 -8.82
CA LEU A 459 -38.42 17.21 -8.17
C LEU A 459 -38.01 17.75 -6.83
N SER A 460 -38.24 16.98 -5.79
CA SER A 460 -37.79 17.30 -4.42
C SER A 460 -36.97 16.15 -3.85
N LEU A 461 -36.04 16.49 -2.99
CA LEU A 461 -35.30 15.57 -2.14
C LEU A 461 -35.85 15.68 -0.73
N ASP A 462 -36.77 14.80 -0.38
CA ASP A 462 -37.42 14.81 0.92
C ASP A 462 -37.02 13.61 1.77
N ASN A 463 -37.04 13.79 3.08
CA ASN A 463 -36.88 12.71 4.03
C ASN A 463 -38.20 11.91 4.05
N SER A 464 -38.33 10.90 3.19
CA SER A 464 -39.43 9.96 3.32
C SER A 464 -39.14 9.03 4.49
N VAL A 465 -39.93 9.17 5.54
CA VAL A 465 -40.08 8.14 6.57
C VAL A 465 -40.76 6.95 5.91
N VAL A 466 -40.08 5.78 5.88
CA VAL A 466 -40.70 4.48 5.55
C VAL A 466 -41.17 3.91 6.86
#